data_a2f9290a33de482ccc3a796fcdbc41b9
#
_entry.id   a2f9290a33de482ccc3a796fcdbc41b9
#
_cell.length_a   1.000
_cell.length_b   1.000
_cell.length_c   1.000
_cell.angle_alpha   90.00
_cell.angle_beta   90.00
_cell.angle_gamma   90.00
#
_symmetry.space_group_name_H-M   'P 1'
#
loop_
_entity.id
_entity.type
_entity.pdbx_description
1 polymer ?
#
loop_
_entity_poly.entity_id
_entity_poly.type
_entity_poly.pdbx_seq_one_letter_code
_entity_poly.pdbx_strand_id
1 'polypeptide(L)'
;MKKNDAKVSDLDIAELLDSEEVVKLFLEEALNENDPVLWQRCLGYAARSAGMAKIAEKSGLNRESLYKALREDAHPRFDTVMRVLKAMGLKLTITPCVAEKQVRYSAKRRKKFSEKSQIRPHRGRN
;
A
#
# COMPACT_ATOMS: atom_id res chain seq x y z
N MET A 1 24.57 4.51 -21.16
CA MET A 1 24.16 4.25 -20.62
C MET A 1 23.40 4.95 -19.91
N LYS A 2 23.22 5.83 -19.84
CA LYS A 2 22.52 6.48 -19.23
C LYS A 2 21.18 6.31 -19.49
N LYS A 3 20.76 6.03 -20.52
CA LYS A 3 19.48 5.84 -20.79
C LYS A 3 19.01 4.77 -19.97
N ASN A 4 19.78 3.90 -19.54
CA ASN A 4 19.35 2.87 -18.70
C ASN A 4 18.98 3.38 -17.36
N ASP A 5 19.63 4.39 -16.91
CA ASP A 5 19.29 4.95 -15.64
C ASP A 5 17.91 5.52 -15.67
N ALA A 6 17.52 6.09 -16.75
CA ALA A 6 16.25 6.70 -16.85
C ALA A 6 15.15 5.69 -16.99
N LYS A 7 15.43 4.54 -17.55
CA LYS A 7 14.44 3.58 -17.75
C LYS A 7 14.71 2.34 -17.05
N VAL A 8 14.26 2.15 -15.88
CA VAL A 8 14.41 0.92 -15.14
C VAL A 8 13.29 -0.01 -15.52
N SER A 9 13.62 -1.19 -15.99
CA SER A 9 12.60 -2.12 -16.41
C SER A 9 11.94 -2.77 -15.23
N ASP A 10 10.80 -3.39 -15.47
CA ASP A 10 10.08 -4.09 -14.40
C ASP A 10 10.94 -5.16 -13.78
N LEU A 11 11.74 -5.82 -14.60
CA LEU A 11 12.56 -6.87 -14.09
C LEU A 11 13.62 -6.34 -13.15
N ASP A 12 14.21 -5.20 -13.49
CA ASP A 12 15.21 -4.59 -12.62
C ASP A 12 14.63 -4.18 -11.30
N ILE A 13 13.42 -3.62 -11.32
CA ILE A 13 12.78 -3.21 -10.09
C ILE A 13 12.51 -4.42 -9.21
N ALA A 14 12.03 -5.49 -9.81
CA ALA A 14 11.73 -6.69 -9.05
C ALA A 14 12.97 -7.23 -8.37
N GLU A 15 14.10 -7.11 -9.00
CA GLU A 15 15.34 -7.59 -8.42
C GLU A 15 15.76 -6.76 -7.24
N LEU A 16 15.45 -5.49 -7.25
CA LEU A 16 15.80 -4.63 -6.14
C LEU A 16 14.93 -4.88 -4.93
N LEU A 17 13.74 -5.41 -5.14
CA LEU A 17 12.81 -5.66 -4.04
C LEU A 17 13.05 -7.06 -3.48
N ASP A 18 14.20 -7.26 -2.91
CA ASP A 18 14.60 -8.59 -2.50
C ASP A 18 14.31 -8.96 -1.05
N SER A 19 13.72 -8.08 -0.31
CA SER A 19 13.36 -8.41 1.06
C SER A 19 12.10 -7.68 1.45
N GLU A 20 11.44 -8.17 2.48
CA GLU A 20 10.21 -7.55 2.92
C GLU A 20 10.44 -6.14 3.40
N GLU A 21 11.58 -5.91 3.99
CA GLU A 21 11.90 -4.59 4.46
C GLU A 21 12.08 -3.60 3.33
N VAL A 22 12.73 -4.03 2.27
CA VAL A 22 12.92 -3.17 1.11
C VAL A 22 11.58 -2.88 0.44
N VAL A 23 10.71 -3.88 0.37
CA VAL A 23 9.40 -3.71 -0.22
C VAL A 23 8.59 -2.69 0.59
N LYS A 24 8.67 -2.79 1.90
CA LYS A 24 7.96 -1.87 2.76
C LYS A 24 8.42 -0.44 2.53
N LEU A 25 9.73 -0.22 2.50
CA LEU A 25 10.26 1.12 2.27
C LEU A 25 9.91 1.64 0.89
N PHE A 26 9.94 0.77 -0.09
CA PHE A 26 9.59 1.12 -1.45
C PHE A 26 8.15 1.63 -1.53
N LEU A 27 7.24 0.93 -0.89
CA LEU A 27 5.85 1.32 -0.92
C LEU A 27 5.58 2.56 -0.07
N GLU A 28 6.30 2.71 1.03
CA GLU A 28 6.14 3.89 1.85
C GLU A 28 6.58 5.14 1.08
N GLU A 29 7.67 5.01 0.36
CA GLU A 29 8.15 6.12 -0.44
C GLU A 29 7.13 6.48 -1.51
N ALA A 30 6.54 5.48 -2.12
CA ALA A 30 5.54 5.72 -3.14
C ALA A 30 4.33 6.45 -2.57
N LEU A 31 3.93 6.11 -1.36
CA LEU A 31 2.82 6.79 -0.73
C LEU A 31 3.16 8.24 -0.39
N ASN A 32 4.40 8.49 -0.04
CA ASN A 32 4.81 9.84 0.28
C ASN A 32 4.77 10.78 -0.90
N GLU A 33 4.78 10.24 -2.11
CA GLU A 33 4.72 11.07 -3.29
C GLU A 33 3.31 11.59 -3.57
N ASN A 34 2.33 11.01 -2.91
CA ASN A 34 0.93 11.44 -3.10
C ASN A 34 0.48 11.35 -4.55
N ASP A 35 0.98 10.40 -5.27
CA ASP A 35 0.63 10.21 -6.66
C ASP A 35 -0.02 8.84 -6.80
N PRO A 36 -1.33 8.78 -6.99
CA PRO A 36 -2.02 7.49 -7.04
C PRO A 36 -1.55 6.59 -8.19
N VAL A 37 -1.15 7.18 -9.28
CA VAL A 37 -0.67 6.38 -10.40
C VAL A 37 0.66 5.73 -10.05
N LEU A 38 1.53 6.51 -9.43
CA LEU A 38 2.80 5.98 -9.01
C LEU A 38 2.62 4.90 -7.95
N TRP A 39 1.74 5.13 -7.00
CA TRP A 39 1.47 4.16 -5.95
C TRP A 39 0.99 2.85 -6.55
N GLN A 40 0.07 2.93 -7.48
CA GLN A 40 -0.47 1.74 -8.09
C GLN A 40 0.59 0.97 -8.86
N ARG A 41 1.45 1.69 -9.55
CA ARG A 41 2.51 1.06 -10.30
C ARG A 41 3.49 0.36 -9.37
N CYS A 42 3.83 1.02 -8.28
CA CYS A 42 4.74 0.45 -7.31
C CYS A 42 4.14 -0.77 -6.63
N LEU A 43 2.83 -0.73 -6.37
CA LEU A 43 2.17 -1.88 -5.78
C LEU A 43 2.25 -3.07 -6.72
N GLY A 44 2.11 -2.81 -8.02
CA GLY A 44 2.23 -3.88 -9.00
C GLY A 44 3.62 -4.50 -9.01
N TYR A 45 4.66 -3.68 -8.94
CA TYR A 45 6.01 -4.18 -8.89
C TYR A 45 6.23 -5.02 -7.64
N ALA A 46 5.75 -4.54 -6.52
CA ALA A 46 5.94 -5.24 -5.26
C ALA A 46 5.22 -6.59 -5.28
N ALA A 47 4.03 -6.62 -5.82
CA ALA A 47 3.28 -7.86 -5.88
C ALA A 47 3.97 -8.87 -6.78
N ARG A 48 4.50 -8.41 -7.91
CA ARG A 48 5.19 -9.32 -8.80
C ARG A 48 6.47 -9.83 -8.16
N SER A 49 7.13 -9.00 -7.41
CA SER A 49 8.33 -9.41 -6.71
C SER A 49 8.01 -10.47 -5.66
N ALA A 50 6.89 -10.33 -4.99
CA ALA A 50 6.50 -11.30 -3.97
C ALA A 50 5.96 -12.59 -4.58
N GLY A 51 5.54 -12.54 -5.82
CA GLY A 51 5.00 -13.74 -6.47
C GLY A 51 3.50 -13.65 -6.63
N MET A 52 3.05 -13.46 -7.85
CA MET A 52 1.63 -13.27 -8.10
C MET A 52 0.79 -14.48 -7.70
N ALA A 53 1.31 -15.67 -7.89
CA ALA A 53 0.57 -16.85 -7.50
C ALA A 53 0.35 -16.90 -5.99
N LYS A 54 1.38 -16.54 -5.27
CA LYS A 54 1.31 -16.53 -3.83
C LYS A 54 0.33 -15.47 -3.34
N ILE A 55 0.38 -14.31 -3.95
CA ILE A 55 -0.53 -13.23 -3.59
C ILE A 55 -1.97 -13.63 -3.90
N ALA A 56 -2.19 -14.25 -5.04
CA ALA A 56 -3.53 -14.65 -5.40
C ALA A 56 -4.08 -15.65 -4.38
N GLU A 57 -3.26 -16.58 -4.00
CA GLU A 57 -3.69 -17.58 -3.05
C GLU A 57 -4.03 -16.96 -1.70
N LYS A 58 -3.16 -16.12 -1.20
CA LYS A 58 -3.37 -15.52 0.11
C LYS A 58 -4.45 -14.45 0.14
N SER A 59 -4.66 -13.78 -0.97
CA SER A 59 -5.64 -12.72 -1.01
C SER A 59 -7.04 -13.20 -1.31
N GLY A 60 -7.15 -14.42 -1.80
CA GLY A 60 -8.46 -14.93 -2.19
C GLY A 60 -8.91 -14.46 -3.56
N LEU A 61 -8.01 -13.81 -4.30
CA LEU A 61 -8.35 -13.36 -5.65
C LEU A 61 -7.77 -14.35 -6.63
N ASN A 62 -8.44 -14.52 -7.79
CA ASN A 62 -7.84 -15.42 -8.76
C ASN A 62 -6.76 -14.65 -9.52
N ARG A 63 -5.86 -15.38 -10.14
CA ARG A 63 -4.69 -14.78 -10.77
C ARG A 63 -5.06 -13.78 -11.83
N GLU A 64 -6.05 -14.11 -12.61
CA GLU A 64 -6.44 -13.24 -13.69
C GLU A 64 -6.95 -11.90 -13.18
N SER A 65 -7.80 -11.94 -12.16
CA SER A 65 -8.31 -10.73 -11.57
C SER A 65 -7.18 -9.92 -10.96
N LEU A 66 -6.25 -10.60 -10.36
CA LEU A 66 -5.12 -9.93 -9.71
C LEU A 66 -4.25 -9.22 -10.75
N TYR A 67 -3.95 -9.89 -11.85
CA TYR A 67 -3.16 -9.27 -12.90
C TYR A 67 -3.87 -8.06 -13.49
N LYS A 68 -5.17 -8.18 -13.68
CA LYS A 68 -5.93 -7.07 -14.19
C LYS A 68 -5.93 -5.89 -13.24
N ALA A 69 -6.10 -6.15 -11.96
CA ALA A 69 -6.17 -5.10 -10.97
C ALA A 69 -4.85 -4.36 -10.80
N LEU A 70 -3.75 -5.05 -11.05
CA LEU A 70 -2.44 -4.46 -10.83
C LEU A 70 -1.74 -4.00 -12.09
N ARG A 71 -2.49 -3.91 -13.18
CA ARG A 71 -1.92 -3.41 -14.41
C ARG A 71 -1.61 -1.93 -14.25
N GLU A 72 -0.67 -1.47 -15.03
CA GLU A 72 -0.21 -0.11 -14.95
C GLU A 72 -1.30 0.92 -15.07
N ASP A 73 -2.26 0.65 -15.93
CA ASP A 73 -3.33 1.61 -16.18
C ASP A 73 -4.62 1.27 -15.48
N ALA A 74 -4.61 0.32 -14.59
CA ALA A 74 -5.83 -0.05 -13.89
C ALA A 74 -6.08 0.87 -12.72
N HIS A 75 -7.30 0.81 -12.21
CA HIS A 75 -7.64 1.55 -11.01
C HIS A 75 -8.27 0.54 -10.07
N PRO A 76 -7.46 -0.18 -9.33
CA PRO A 76 -7.99 -1.23 -8.47
C PRO A 76 -8.86 -0.67 -7.36
N ARG A 77 -9.83 -1.45 -6.96
CA ARG A 77 -10.67 -1.06 -5.86
C ARG A 77 -9.84 -1.05 -4.58
N PHE A 78 -10.27 -0.23 -3.65
CA PHE A 78 -9.53 -0.10 -2.41
C PHE A 78 -9.47 -1.42 -1.65
N ASP A 79 -10.56 -2.17 -1.64
CA ASP A 79 -10.54 -3.44 -0.94
C ASP A 79 -9.57 -4.42 -1.60
N THR A 80 -9.41 -4.34 -2.92
CA THR A 80 -8.44 -5.18 -3.61
C THR A 80 -7.03 -4.80 -3.15
N VAL A 81 -6.76 -3.51 -3.08
CA VAL A 81 -5.46 -3.04 -2.63
C VAL A 81 -5.17 -3.55 -1.23
N MET A 82 -6.16 -3.47 -0.35
CA MET A 82 -5.95 -3.93 1.01
C MET A 82 -5.70 -5.43 1.08
N ARG A 83 -6.39 -6.18 0.25
CA ARG A 83 -6.17 -7.62 0.22
C ARG A 83 -4.78 -7.97 -0.27
N VAL A 84 -4.31 -7.26 -1.28
CA VAL A 84 -2.98 -7.50 -1.82
C VAL A 84 -1.93 -7.18 -0.77
N LEU A 85 -2.09 -6.05 -0.09
CA LEU A 85 -1.14 -5.68 0.93
C LEU A 85 -1.12 -6.70 2.07
N LYS A 86 -2.29 -7.15 2.48
CA LYS A 86 -2.35 -8.12 3.53
C LYS A 86 -1.69 -9.43 3.12
N ALA A 87 -1.84 -9.82 1.88
CA ALA A 87 -1.21 -11.03 1.38
C ALA A 87 0.31 -10.90 1.39
N MET A 88 0.82 -9.68 1.35
CA MET A 88 2.25 -9.44 1.44
C MET A 88 2.71 -9.19 2.87
N GLY A 89 1.81 -9.30 3.83
CA GLY A 89 2.17 -9.08 5.23
C GLY A 89 2.21 -7.63 5.62
N LEU A 90 1.55 -6.77 4.85
CA LEU A 90 1.58 -5.34 5.12
C LEU A 90 0.19 -4.82 5.39
N LYS A 91 0.12 -3.64 5.95
CA LYS A 91 -1.16 -2.99 6.14
C LYS A 91 -0.98 -1.49 6.00
N LEU A 92 -2.04 -0.83 5.59
CA LEU A 92 -2.00 0.61 5.49
C LEU A 92 -2.29 1.23 6.84
N THR A 93 -1.62 2.32 7.12
CA THR A 93 -1.91 3.05 8.34
C THR A 93 -1.97 4.51 8.00
N ILE A 94 -2.52 5.29 8.87
CA ILE A 94 -2.69 6.72 8.67
C ILE A 94 -1.88 7.46 9.71
N THR A 95 -1.03 8.35 9.22
CA THR A 95 -0.20 9.13 10.11
C THR A 95 -0.33 10.59 9.72
N PRO A 96 -0.01 11.49 10.62
CA PRO A 96 -0.10 12.93 10.30
C PRO A 96 0.92 13.31 9.25
N CYS A 97 0.60 14.33 8.50
CA CYS A 97 1.55 14.89 7.58
C CYS A 97 2.68 15.51 8.33
N VAL A 98 3.72 15.84 7.62
CA VAL A 98 4.91 16.36 8.23
C VAL A 98 4.79 17.75 8.79
N ALA A 99 3.84 18.53 8.33
CA ALA A 99 3.72 19.91 8.75
C ALA A 99 3.46 20.01 10.23
N GLU A 100 4.13 20.89 10.90
CA GLU A 100 4.00 21.03 12.31
C GLU A 100 2.63 21.37 12.78
N LYS A 101 1.97 22.27 12.13
CA LYS A 101 0.67 22.62 12.55
C LYS A 101 -0.26 21.48 12.39
N GLN A 102 -0.03 20.63 11.42
CA GLN A 102 -0.88 19.50 11.30
C GLN A 102 -0.64 18.51 12.38
N VAL A 103 0.56 18.39 12.84
CA VAL A 103 0.88 17.48 13.90
C VAL A 103 0.09 17.85 15.16
N ARG A 104 0.05 19.13 15.49
CA ARG A 104 -0.66 19.56 16.66
C ARG A 104 -2.14 19.31 16.54
N TYR A 105 -2.68 19.64 15.40
CA TYR A 105 -4.09 19.44 15.15
C TYR A 105 -4.44 17.96 15.24
N SER A 106 -3.65 17.14 14.67
CA SER A 106 -3.91 15.72 14.64
C SER A 106 -3.87 15.10 16.03
N ALA A 107 -2.96 15.51 16.83
CA ALA A 107 -2.87 14.95 18.16
C ALA A 107 -4.12 15.22 18.95
N LYS A 108 -4.65 16.41 18.85
CA LYS A 108 -5.84 16.75 19.53
C LYS A 108 -7.02 15.96 19.06
N ARG A 109 -7.17 15.87 17.76
CA ARG A 109 -8.27 15.13 17.22
C ARG A 109 -8.18 13.66 17.51
N ARG A 110 -7.00 13.14 17.51
CA ARG A 110 -6.82 11.74 17.75
C ARG A 110 -7.23 11.38 19.16
N LYS A 111 -6.95 12.22 20.10
CA LYS A 111 -7.32 11.97 21.45
C LYS A 111 -8.84 11.93 21.59
N LYS A 112 -9.52 12.90 21.01
CA LYS A 112 -10.94 12.92 21.06
C LYS A 112 -11.57 11.73 20.42
N PHE A 113 -11.06 11.33 19.29
CA PHE A 113 -11.60 10.21 18.57
C PHE A 113 -11.43 8.92 19.37
N SER A 114 -10.32 8.79 20.02
CA SER A 114 -10.06 7.62 20.81
C SER A 114 -11.03 7.49 21.96
N GLU A 115 -11.33 8.57 22.62
CA GLU A 115 -12.26 8.55 23.70
C GLU A 115 -13.64 8.15 23.24
N LYS A 116 -14.07 8.68 22.12
CA LYS A 116 -15.34 8.33 21.59
C LYS A 116 -15.41 6.89 21.20
N SER A 117 -14.37 6.36 20.66
CA SER A 117 -14.34 4.98 20.28
C SER A 117 -14.50 4.07 21.47
N GLN A 118 -13.93 4.46 22.55
CA GLN A 118 -14.04 3.65 23.72
C GLN A 118 -15.45 3.62 24.27
N ILE A 119 -16.15 4.70 24.13
CA ILE A 119 -17.49 4.74 24.61
C ILE A 119 -18.44 3.98 23.75
N ARG A 120 -18.24 4.02 22.44
CA ARG A 120 -19.15 3.41 21.54
C ARG A 120 -19.21 1.95 21.43
N PRO A 121 -18.22 1.22 21.67
CA PRO A 121 -18.23 -0.17 21.37
C PRO A 121 -19.40 -0.92 21.87
N HIS A 122 -19.88 -0.68 23.02
CA HIS A 122 -20.85 -1.51 23.40
C HIS A 122 -22.16 -1.20 22.92
N ARG A 123 -22.36 -0.13 22.31
CA ARG A 123 -23.57 0.09 21.82
C ARG A 123 -23.78 -0.65 20.64
N GLY A 124 -22.79 -1.02 20.10
CA GLY A 124 -23.04 -1.77 18.93
C GLY A 124 -23.86 -2.92 19.20
N ARG A 125 -24.17 -3.16 20.04
CA ARG A 125 -24.99 -4.06 20.12
C ARG A 125 -26.03 -4.17 19.87
N ASN A 126 -26.16 -3.81 19.95
CA ASN A 126 -27.23 -4.00 19.76
C ASN A 126 -27.48 -4.39 19.47
#